data_fcc593db1180f2d05a64488e2c532362
#
_entry.id   fcc593db1180f2d05a64488e2c532362
#
_cell.length_a   1.000
_cell.length_b   1.000
_cell.length_c   1.000
_cell.angle_alpha   90.00
_cell.angle_beta   90.00
_cell.angle_gamma   90.00
#
_symmetry.space_group_name_H-M   'P 1'
#
loop_
_entity.id
_entity.type
_entity.pdbx_description
1 polymer ?
#
loop_
_entity_poly.entity_id
_entity_poly.type
_entity_poly.pdbx_seq_one_letter_code
_entity_poly.pdbx_strand_id
1 'polypeptide(L)'
;HMFVFYFAVASAITPPVALAAFAASTITKADPMRTGFSAVKSGIVMFTIPFVFAMYPELLLIDKAVLDPSTGLFLAGYDGGTDLAWLTLLLARLAIALYLVTSALSAYDQSALNAPNIGLRLVIAVLVMFKPVEVFVPALIAACALIAVHQMRHRSTPQAA
;
A
#
# COMPACT_ATOMS: atom_id res chain seq x y z
N HIS A 1 11.74 -11.86 -8.62
CA HIS A 1 12.96 -11.29 -8.03
C HIS A 1 12.68 -10.02 -7.22
N MET A 2 11.92 -9.04 -7.75
CA MET A 2 11.58 -7.79 -7.02
C MET A 2 10.86 -8.04 -5.71
N PHE A 3 9.94 -9.00 -5.67
CA PHE A 3 9.23 -9.40 -4.44
C PHE A 3 10.21 -9.81 -3.33
N VAL A 4 11.16 -10.70 -3.65
CA VAL A 4 12.18 -11.18 -2.69
C VAL A 4 13.07 -10.02 -2.23
N PHE A 5 13.49 -9.16 -3.16
CA PHE A 5 14.32 -8.01 -2.86
C PHE A 5 13.63 -7.05 -1.87
N TYR A 6 12.36 -6.73 -2.07
CA TYR A 6 11.60 -5.88 -1.16
C TYR A 6 11.50 -6.45 0.25
N PHE A 7 11.23 -7.76 0.37
CA PHE A 7 11.18 -8.41 1.69
C PHE A 7 12.54 -8.50 2.37
N ALA A 8 13.62 -8.66 1.59
CA ALA A 8 14.97 -8.62 2.14
C ALA A 8 15.29 -7.24 2.76
N VAL A 9 14.93 -6.14 2.08
CA VAL A 9 15.09 -4.78 2.63
C VAL A 9 14.18 -4.56 3.84
N ALA A 10 12.92 -5.01 3.78
CA ALA A 10 11.97 -4.87 4.88
C ALA A 10 12.39 -5.63 6.16
N SER A 11 13.26 -6.64 6.06
CA SER A 11 13.78 -7.39 7.21
C SER A 11 14.53 -6.48 8.22
N ALA A 12 15.10 -5.37 7.76
CA ALA A 12 15.80 -4.40 8.62
C ALA A 12 14.88 -3.73 9.66
N ILE A 13 13.58 -3.69 9.42
CA ILE A 13 12.58 -3.13 10.35
C ILE A 13 11.66 -4.18 10.95
N THR A 14 11.74 -5.46 10.50
CA THR A 14 10.81 -6.51 10.88
C THR A 14 11.36 -7.37 12.03
N PRO A 15 10.70 -7.42 13.21
CA PRO A 15 11.07 -8.36 14.25
C PRO A 15 10.99 -9.83 13.78
N PRO A 16 11.84 -10.72 14.23
CA PRO A 16 12.87 -10.55 15.28
C PRO A 16 14.22 -10.00 14.80
N VAL A 17 14.44 -9.82 13.49
CA VAL A 17 15.72 -9.32 12.94
C VAL A 17 15.88 -7.82 13.18
N ALA A 18 14.99 -6.99 12.64
CA ALA A 18 14.76 -5.56 12.89
C ALA A 18 15.99 -4.71 13.28
N LEU A 19 17.13 -4.92 12.64
CA LEU A 19 18.41 -4.29 13.02
C LEU A 19 18.33 -2.76 13.12
N ALA A 20 17.67 -2.12 12.16
CA ALA A 20 17.50 -0.66 12.16
C ALA A 20 16.60 -0.18 13.31
N ALA A 21 15.52 -0.88 13.59
CA ALA A 21 14.61 -0.55 14.68
C ALA A 21 15.27 -0.79 16.06
N PHE A 22 16.08 -1.85 16.20
CA PHE A 22 16.82 -2.11 17.44
C PHE A 22 17.93 -1.09 17.66
N ALA A 23 18.64 -0.68 16.61
CA ALA A 23 19.60 0.42 16.72
C ALA A 23 18.92 1.73 17.17
N ALA A 24 17.76 2.06 16.61
CA ALA A 24 16.98 3.22 17.03
C ALA A 24 16.54 3.13 18.49
N SER A 25 16.14 1.94 18.97
CA SER A 25 15.73 1.71 20.35
C SER A 25 16.84 1.96 21.37
N THR A 26 18.09 1.68 21.00
CA THR A 26 19.26 1.98 21.87
C THR A 26 19.48 3.46 22.06
N ILE A 27 19.24 4.27 21.01
CA ILE A 27 19.37 5.74 21.07
C ILE A 27 18.25 6.34 21.90
N THR A 28 17.02 5.87 21.70
CA THR A 28 15.82 6.40 22.37
C THR A 28 15.60 5.80 23.77
N LYS A 29 16.36 4.77 24.16
CA LYS A 29 16.19 3.97 25.38
C LYS A 29 14.77 3.38 25.50
N ALA A 30 14.13 3.12 24.36
CA ALA A 30 12.82 2.48 24.28
C ALA A 30 12.95 0.95 24.22
N ASP A 31 11.83 0.25 24.46
CA ASP A 31 11.80 -1.21 24.33
C ASP A 31 12.03 -1.62 22.85
N PRO A 32 13.02 -2.51 22.56
CA PRO A 32 13.37 -2.89 21.19
C PRO A 32 12.23 -3.53 20.41
N MET A 33 11.45 -4.40 21.04
CA MET A 33 10.34 -5.10 20.37
C MET A 33 9.20 -4.15 20.05
N ARG A 34 8.84 -3.27 20.97
CA ARG A 34 7.82 -2.23 20.73
C ARG A 34 8.25 -1.27 19.62
N THR A 35 9.53 -0.90 19.59
CA THR A 35 10.10 -0.07 18.53
C THR A 35 10.02 -0.79 17.19
N GLY A 36 10.34 -2.08 17.13
CA GLY A 36 10.22 -2.90 15.93
C GLY A 36 8.78 -2.99 15.41
N PHE A 37 7.81 -3.29 16.28
CA PHE A 37 6.40 -3.32 15.88
C PHE A 37 5.88 -1.94 15.41
N SER A 38 6.32 -0.86 16.06
CA SER A 38 5.99 0.50 15.63
C SER A 38 6.59 0.82 14.26
N ALA A 39 7.83 0.38 14.00
CA ALA A 39 8.49 0.54 12.71
C ALA A 39 7.74 -0.21 11.59
N VAL A 40 7.32 -1.47 11.82
CA VAL A 40 6.50 -2.24 10.87
C VAL A 40 5.17 -1.53 10.59
N LYS A 41 4.50 -1.05 11.62
CA LYS A 41 3.23 -0.32 11.48
C LYS A 41 3.39 0.94 10.62
N SER A 42 4.46 1.70 10.85
CA SER A 42 4.77 2.90 10.07
C SER A 42 5.22 2.57 8.64
N GLY A 43 5.92 1.44 8.47
CA GLY A 43 6.44 0.98 7.18
C GLY A 43 5.50 0.04 6.41
N ILE A 44 4.21 -0.03 6.74
CA ILE A 44 3.27 -1.01 6.14
C ILE A 44 3.18 -0.91 4.62
N VAL A 45 3.36 0.28 4.05
CA VAL A 45 3.41 0.52 2.61
C VAL A 45 4.50 -0.32 1.95
N MET A 46 5.65 -0.46 2.59
CA MET A 46 6.78 -1.26 2.11
C MET A 46 6.40 -2.74 1.92
N PHE A 47 5.52 -3.26 2.78
CA PHE A 47 5.03 -4.64 2.69
C PHE A 47 3.90 -4.80 1.67
N THR A 48 3.12 -3.75 1.44
CA THR A 48 1.98 -3.78 0.50
C THR A 48 2.43 -3.75 -0.95
N ILE A 49 3.45 -2.94 -1.28
CA ILE A 49 3.94 -2.72 -2.65
C ILE A 49 4.33 -4.02 -3.39
N PRO A 50 5.09 -4.98 -2.79
CA PRO A 50 5.47 -6.20 -3.48
C PRO A 50 4.28 -7.07 -3.91
N PHE A 51 3.21 -7.10 -3.12
CA PHE A 51 1.99 -7.82 -3.49
C PHE A 51 1.29 -7.16 -4.67
N VAL A 52 1.31 -5.82 -4.72
CA VAL A 52 0.75 -5.08 -5.85
C VAL A 52 1.54 -5.36 -7.13
N PHE A 53 2.86 -5.43 -7.10
CA PHE A 53 3.68 -5.83 -8.24
C PHE A 53 3.41 -7.27 -8.70
N ALA A 54 3.11 -8.18 -7.76
CA ALA A 54 2.75 -9.55 -8.10
C ALA A 54 1.37 -9.64 -8.78
N MET A 55 0.43 -8.77 -8.40
CA MET A 55 -0.91 -8.71 -8.98
C MET A 55 -0.96 -7.91 -10.29
N TYR A 56 -0.13 -6.88 -10.40
CA TYR A 56 -0.08 -5.92 -11.50
C TYR A 56 1.36 -5.73 -12.00
N PRO A 57 1.88 -6.70 -12.77
CA PRO A 57 3.23 -6.61 -13.34
C PRO A 57 3.41 -5.41 -14.26
N GLU A 58 2.31 -4.84 -14.77
CA GLU A 58 2.29 -3.63 -15.57
C GLU A 58 2.92 -2.42 -14.85
N LEU A 59 2.87 -2.39 -13.50
CA LEU A 59 3.56 -1.36 -12.70
C LEU A 59 5.08 -1.43 -12.79
N LEU A 60 5.62 -2.59 -13.16
CA LEU A 60 7.05 -2.78 -13.43
C LEU A 60 7.38 -2.54 -14.91
N LEU A 61 6.46 -2.00 -15.70
CA LEU A 61 6.56 -1.85 -17.14
C LEU A 61 6.78 -3.20 -17.88
N ILE A 62 6.25 -4.28 -17.30
CA ILE A 62 6.29 -5.62 -17.88
C ILE A 62 4.91 -5.88 -18.50
N ASP A 63 4.80 -5.67 -19.82
CA ASP A 63 3.50 -5.73 -20.48
C ASP A 63 3.09 -7.17 -20.86
N LYS A 64 4.04 -8.03 -21.18
CA LYS A 64 3.79 -9.46 -21.46
C LYS A 64 4.99 -10.31 -21.08
N ALA A 65 4.72 -11.43 -20.42
CA ALA A 65 5.68 -12.52 -20.35
C ALA A 65 5.61 -13.28 -21.68
N VAL A 66 6.60 -13.10 -22.55
CA VAL A 66 6.73 -13.86 -23.79
C VAL A 66 7.48 -15.15 -23.47
N LEU A 67 6.87 -16.29 -23.79
CA LEU A 67 7.56 -17.58 -23.72
C LEU A 67 8.60 -17.62 -24.85
N ASP A 68 9.88 -17.67 -24.51
CA ASP A 68 10.94 -17.90 -25.49
C ASP A 68 10.87 -19.35 -25.95
N PRO A 69 10.55 -19.61 -27.23
CA PRO A 69 10.41 -20.97 -27.72
C PRO A 69 11.74 -21.76 -27.76
N SER A 70 12.88 -21.08 -27.65
CA SER A 70 14.21 -21.70 -27.64
C SER A 70 14.65 -22.18 -26.25
N THR A 71 14.26 -21.49 -25.21
CA THR A 71 14.70 -21.78 -23.83
C THR A 71 13.57 -22.31 -22.94
N GLY A 72 12.31 -22.19 -23.35
CA GLY A 72 11.14 -22.53 -22.55
C GLY A 72 10.95 -21.64 -21.32
N LEU A 73 11.70 -20.53 -21.22
CA LEU A 73 11.64 -19.58 -20.12
C LEU A 73 10.75 -18.40 -20.50
N PHE A 74 10.03 -17.88 -19.51
CA PHE A 74 9.31 -16.62 -19.67
C PHE A 74 10.28 -15.46 -19.59
N LEU A 75 10.48 -14.77 -20.72
CA LEU A 75 11.19 -13.49 -20.76
C LEU A 75 10.18 -12.38 -20.44
N ALA A 76 10.52 -11.51 -19.50
CA ALA A 76 9.81 -10.27 -19.32
C ALA A 76 10.06 -9.39 -20.56
N GLY A 77 9.12 -9.38 -21.48
CA GLY A 77 9.19 -8.56 -22.69
C GLY A 77 8.58 -7.18 -22.43
N TYR A 78 9.33 -6.14 -22.73
CA TYR A 78 8.80 -4.80 -22.95
C TYR A 78 8.63 -4.61 -24.45
N ASP A 79 7.39 -4.58 -24.92
CA ASP A 79 7.09 -4.40 -26.34
C ASP A 79 7.00 -2.92 -26.78
N GLY A 80 7.33 -1.99 -25.87
CA GLY A 80 7.37 -0.55 -26.13
C GLY A 80 6.01 0.16 -26.09
N GLY A 81 4.93 -0.58 -25.92
CA GLY A 81 3.56 -0.04 -25.87
C GLY A 81 2.99 -0.02 -24.45
N THR A 82 3.34 0.96 -23.64
CA THR A 82 2.61 1.19 -22.38
C THR A 82 1.36 2.01 -22.64
N ASP A 83 0.19 1.49 -22.28
CA ASP A 83 -1.02 2.31 -22.17
C ASP A 83 -0.89 3.25 -20.98
N LEU A 84 -0.47 4.48 -21.27
CA LEU A 84 -0.23 5.51 -20.26
C LEU A 84 -1.51 5.83 -19.48
N ALA A 85 -2.68 5.73 -20.10
CA ALA A 85 -3.96 5.97 -19.43
C ALA A 85 -4.25 4.87 -18.40
N TRP A 86 -3.99 3.61 -18.76
CA TRP A 86 -4.13 2.48 -17.85
C TRP A 86 -3.12 2.55 -16.70
N LEU A 87 -1.87 2.87 -16.99
CA LEU A 87 -0.82 3.02 -15.98
C LEU A 87 -1.14 4.14 -14.98
N THR A 88 -1.60 5.32 -15.45
CA THR A 88 -1.99 6.42 -14.57
C THR A 88 -3.19 6.07 -13.69
N LEU A 89 -4.19 5.37 -14.24
CA LEU A 89 -5.32 4.86 -13.47
C LEU A 89 -4.85 3.89 -12.38
N LEU A 90 -3.95 2.97 -12.72
CA LEU A 90 -3.43 1.99 -11.78
C LEU A 90 -2.61 2.63 -10.67
N LEU A 91 -1.79 3.63 -10.99
CA LEU A 91 -1.04 4.42 -9.99
C LEU A 91 -1.99 5.21 -9.07
N ALA A 92 -3.04 5.80 -9.61
CA ALA A 92 -4.05 6.50 -8.82
C ALA A 92 -4.78 5.55 -7.86
N ARG A 93 -5.17 4.36 -8.33
CA ARG A 93 -5.76 3.29 -7.50
C ARG A 93 -4.81 2.87 -6.38
N LEU A 94 -3.55 2.65 -6.71
CA LEU A 94 -2.52 2.31 -5.73
C LEU A 94 -2.37 3.41 -4.67
N ALA A 95 -2.27 4.66 -5.07
CA ALA A 95 -2.14 5.79 -4.15
C ALA A 95 -3.33 5.88 -3.18
N ILE A 96 -4.57 5.72 -3.68
CA ILE A 96 -5.78 5.70 -2.85
C ILE A 96 -5.78 4.50 -1.89
N ALA A 97 -5.43 3.31 -2.37
CA ALA A 97 -5.36 2.12 -1.52
C ALA A 97 -4.32 2.28 -0.40
N LEU A 98 -3.12 2.77 -0.72
CA LEU A 98 -2.07 3.03 0.27
C LEU A 98 -2.49 4.10 1.29
N TYR A 99 -3.15 5.17 0.84
CA TYR A 99 -3.68 6.18 1.75
C TYR A 99 -4.70 5.60 2.73
N LEU A 100 -5.63 4.77 2.25
CA LEU A 100 -6.63 4.11 3.11
C LEU A 100 -5.98 3.15 4.11
N VAL A 101 -4.99 2.35 3.68
CA VAL A 101 -4.25 1.43 4.56
C VAL A 101 -3.49 2.19 5.63
N THR A 102 -2.73 3.22 5.24
CA THR A 102 -1.93 4.00 6.19
C THR A 102 -2.79 4.74 7.21
N SER A 103 -3.88 5.38 6.77
CA SER A 103 -4.81 6.07 7.68
C SER A 103 -5.53 5.09 8.62
N ALA A 104 -5.90 3.90 8.13
CA ALA A 104 -6.53 2.87 8.95
C ALA A 104 -5.58 2.33 10.03
N LEU A 105 -4.32 2.04 9.67
CA LEU A 105 -3.34 1.51 10.63
C LEU A 105 -2.83 2.54 11.62
N SER A 106 -2.76 3.81 11.20
CA SER A 106 -2.47 4.92 12.12
C SER A 106 -3.62 5.18 13.08
N ALA A 107 -4.82 4.67 12.78
CA ALA A 107 -6.09 4.99 13.44
C ALA A 107 -6.37 6.50 13.48
N TYR A 108 -5.78 7.24 12.54
CA TYR A 108 -5.82 8.69 12.47
C TYR A 108 -5.87 9.17 11.02
N ASP A 109 -6.81 10.08 10.74
CA ASP A 109 -6.91 10.80 9.48
C ASP A 109 -7.56 12.17 9.79
N GLN A 110 -6.72 13.19 10.04
CA GLN A 110 -7.12 14.51 10.52
C GLN A 110 -7.86 14.49 11.88
N SER A 111 -8.44 13.37 12.28
CA SER A 111 -9.06 13.08 13.57
C SER A 111 -8.91 11.60 13.92
N ALA A 112 -9.10 11.24 15.17
CA ALA A 112 -9.09 9.86 15.62
C ALA A 112 -10.21 9.05 14.92
N LEU A 113 -9.85 7.90 14.35
CA LEU A 113 -10.79 7.02 13.64
C LEU A 113 -11.42 6.01 14.62
N ASN A 114 -12.73 5.82 14.50
CA ASN A 114 -13.42 4.76 15.20
C ASN A 114 -13.13 3.39 14.58
N ALA A 115 -13.18 2.31 15.38
CA ALA A 115 -12.94 0.94 14.95
C ALA A 115 -13.72 0.53 13.68
N PRO A 116 -15.03 0.84 13.51
CA PRO A 116 -15.74 0.49 12.28
C PRO A 116 -15.20 1.22 11.04
N ASN A 117 -14.74 2.48 11.19
CA ASN A 117 -14.15 3.23 10.08
C ASN A 117 -12.79 2.66 9.67
N ILE A 118 -12.01 2.15 10.61
CA ILE A 118 -10.73 1.46 10.33
C ILE A 118 -11.01 0.21 9.49
N GLY A 119 -11.95 -0.64 9.95
CA GLY A 119 -12.32 -1.85 9.23
C GLY A 119 -12.84 -1.56 7.81
N LEU A 120 -13.72 -0.56 7.68
CA LEU A 120 -14.28 -0.15 6.39
C LEU A 120 -13.18 0.31 5.42
N ARG A 121 -12.23 1.12 5.88
CA ARG A 121 -11.10 1.59 5.06
C ARG A 121 -10.21 0.45 4.58
N LEU A 122 -9.92 -0.54 5.42
CA LEU A 122 -9.14 -1.71 5.03
C LEU A 122 -9.87 -2.55 3.97
N VAL A 123 -11.16 -2.78 4.14
CA VAL A 123 -11.97 -3.52 3.16
C VAL A 123 -12.00 -2.79 1.81
N ILE A 124 -12.26 -1.48 1.82
CA ILE A 124 -12.29 -0.68 0.59
C ILE A 124 -10.91 -0.66 -0.07
N ALA A 125 -9.82 -0.54 0.68
CA ALA A 125 -8.45 -0.56 0.14
C ALA A 125 -8.16 -1.86 -0.61
N VAL A 126 -8.58 -3.00 -0.08
CA VAL A 126 -8.45 -4.31 -0.75
C VAL A 126 -9.32 -4.36 -2.01
N LEU A 127 -10.58 -3.92 -1.93
CA LEU A 127 -11.51 -3.94 -3.07
C LEU A 127 -11.06 -3.03 -4.22
N VAL A 128 -10.46 -1.87 -3.92
CA VAL A 128 -9.90 -0.97 -4.93
C VAL A 128 -8.77 -1.64 -5.73
N MET A 129 -8.04 -2.58 -5.13
CA MET A 129 -6.98 -3.32 -5.81
C MET A 129 -7.45 -4.58 -6.54
N PHE A 130 -8.73 -4.91 -6.53
CA PHE A 130 -9.26 -6.06 -7.28
C PHE A 130 -9.29 -5.79 -8.79
N LYS A 131 -8.98 -6.82 -9.61
CA LYS A 131 -8.93 -6.69 -11.09
C LYS A 131 -10.29 -6.46 -11.76
N PRO A 132 -11.41 -7.12 -11.37
CA PRO A 132 -12.71 -6.94 -12.04
C PRO A 132 -13.20 -5.49 -11.97
N VAL A 133 -13.54 -4.93 -13.13
CA VAL A 133 -14.04 -3.54 -13.24
C VAL A 133 -15.29 -3.32 -12.39
N GLU A 134 -16.16 -4.33 -12.34
CA GLU A 134 -17.40 -4.33 -11.55
C GLU A 134 -17.15 -4.17 -10.04
N VAL A 135 -15.96 -4.53 -9.57
CA VAL A 135 -15.59 -4.46 -8.15
C VAL A 135 -14.80 -3.18 -7.83
N PHE A 136 -13.77 -2.87 -8.64
CA PHE A 136 -12.91 -1.76 -8.30
C PHE A 136 -13.56 -0.38 -8.55
N VAL A 137 -14.46 -0.24 -9.55
CA VAL A 137 -15.10 1.05 -9.83
C VAL A 137 -16.00 1.50 -8.68
N PRO A 138 -16.95 0.69 -8.17
CA PRO A 138 -17.74 1.08 -7.01
C PRO A 138 -16.87 1.25 -5.75
N ALA A 139 -15.81 0.44 -5.58
CA ALA A 139 -14.89 0.58 -4.47
C ALA A 139 -14.11 1.91 -4.53
N LEU A 140 -13.70 2.36 -5.72
CA LEU A 140 -13.02 3.64 -5.92
C LEU A 140 -13.96 4.82 -5.60
N ILE A 141 -15.21 4.75 -6.03
CA ILE A 141 -16.24 5.75 -5.71
C ILE A 141 -16.46 5.80 -4.18
N ALA A 142 -16.60 4.63 -3.55
CA ALA A 142 -16.76 4.52 -2.10
C ALA A 142 -15.54 5.09 -1.35
N ALA A 143 -14.32 4.84 -1.82
CA ALA A 143 -13.09 5.38 -1.26
C ALA A 143 -13.08 6.92 -1.32
N CYS A 144 -13.36 7.49 -2.50
CA CYS A 144 -13.42 8.94 -2.68
C CYS A 144 -14.51 9.58 -1.82
N ALA A 145 -15.70 8.97 -1.76
CA ALA A 145 -16.81 9.44 -0.93
C ALA A 145 -16.45 9.41 0.56
N LEU A 146 -15.82 8.33 1.04
CA LEU A 146 -15.42 8.19 2.43
C LEU A 146 -14.37 9.22 2.83
N ILE A 147 -13.38 9.47 1.99
CA ILE A 147 -12.36 10.50 2.20
C ILE A 147 -13.01 11.88 2.22
N ALA A 148 -13.86 12.19 1.23
CA ALA A 148 -14.53 13.48 1.12
C ALA A 148 -15.45 13.78 2.32
N VAL A 149 -16.26 12.80 2.74
CA VAL A 149 -17.15 12.92 3.92
C VAL A 149 -16.33 13.16 5.19
N HIS A 150 -15.20 12.46 5.35
CA HIS A 150 -14.34 12.65 6.51
C HIS A 150 -13.72 14.04 6.54
N GLN A 151 -13.23 14.53 5.41
CA GLN A 151 -12.67 15.88 5.28
C GLN A 151 -13.72 16.98 5.50
N MET A 152 -14.93 16.80 4.98
CA MET A 152 -16.03 17.77 5.20
C MET A 152 -16.44 17.84 6.67
N ARG A 153 -16.53 16.71 7.35
CA ARG A 153 -16.84 16.67 8.79
C ARG A 153 -15.79 17.39 9.62
N HIS A 154 -14.53 17.27 9.26
CA HIS A 154 -13.45 17.96 9.96
C HIS A 154 -13.48 19.48 9.73
N ARG A 155 -13.84 19.94 8.53
CA ARG A 155 -13.94 21.37 8.21
C ARG A 155 -15.12 22.06 8.90
N SER A 156 -16.17 21.30 9.26
CA SER A 156 -17.39 21.83 9.88
C SER A 156 -17.31 21.87 11.41
N THR A 157 -16.25 21.35 12.04
CA THR A 157 -16.01 21.47 13.48
C THR A 157 -14.99 22.61 13.68
N PRO A 158 -15.41 23.82 14.10
CA PRO A 158 -14.46 24.88 14.44
C PRO A 158 -13.59 24.40 15.59
N GLN A 159 -12.27 24.52 15.44
CA GLN A 159 -11.37 24.37 16.58
C GLN A 159 -11.76 25.44 17.59
N ALA A 160 -12.41 25.04 18.66
CA ALA A 160 -12.54 25.87 19.83
C ALA A 160 -11.12 26.12 20.36
N ALA A 161 -10.68 27.37 20.19
CA ALA A 161 -9.41 27.87 20.70
C ALA A 161 -9.42 27.96 22.22
#